data_eb4dfb39cc511211ccd9828fabd6fe75
#
_entry.id   eb4dfb39cc511211ccd9828fabd6fe75
#
_cell.length_a   1.000
_cell.length_b   1.000
_cell.length_c   1.000
_cell.angle_alpha   90.00
_cell.angle_beta   90.00
_cell.angle_gamma   90.00
#
_symmetry.space_group_name_H-M   'P 1'
#
loop_
_entity.id
_entity.type
_entity.pdbx_description
1 polymer ?
#
loop_
_entity_poly.entity_id
_entity_poly.type
_entity_poly.pdbx_seq_one_letter_code
_entity_poly.pdbx_strand_id
1 'polypeptide(L)'
;MKTSKMILAAVLLMGAMTAMAQVKTGIEVLREHNFDVLQGKRVGLCTNPTGVDRNLVSTIDILWEAENVNLVALYGPEHGVRGNVHAGDHVENEVDPKTGLKMYSLYGKTSKPTQEMMDEIDVMVYDIQDNGCRSYTYISTLGKLMEACIEYNKQLVVLDRPNPLGGEKIEGNVVEDGYKSFVSQFRIPYVYGQTPGELALYLNATDYEGKCQLHVVKMDGWRRDMTWDETGLEWIVASPHVPHAEAAVFYSVTGIFGEFGYVNIG
;
A
#
# COMPACT_ATOMS: atom_id res chain seq x y z
N MET A 1 2.94 36.99 -42.63
CA MET A 1 1.77 36.73 -41.77
C MET A 1 1.33 35.25 -41.69
N LYS A 2 1.35 34.50 -42.78
CA LYS A 2 0.96 33.06 -42.74
C LYS A 2 1.97 32.17 -42.03
N THR A 3 3.27 32.40 -42.15
CA THR A 3 4.35 31.64 -41.49
C THR A 3 4.38 31.83 -39.98
N SER A 4 4.13 33.07 -39.46
CA SER A 4 4.06 33.34 -38.04
C SER A 4 2.89 32.63 -37.35
N LYS A 5 1.74 32.49 -38.03
CA LYS A 5 0.58 31.76 -37.47
C LYS A 5 0.80 30.25 -37.44
N MET A 6 1.55 29.69 -38.39
CA MET A 6 1.91 28.25 -38.39
C MET A 6 2.92 27.93 -37.28
N ILE A 7 3.90 28.79 -37.02
CA ILE A 7 4.87 28.60 -35.96
C ILE A 7 4.18 28.69 -34.60
N LEU A 8 3.27 29.64 -34.39
CA LEU A 8 2.50 29.76 -33.16
C LEU A 8 1.58 28.56 -32.89
N ALA A 9 0.96 28.02 -33.96
CA ALA A 9 0.15 26.80 -33.85
C ALA A 9 1.00 25.56 -33.54
N ALA A 10 2.21 25.44 -34.10
CA ALA A 10 3.12 24.34 -33.82
C ALA A 10 3.68 24.42 -32.39
N VAL A 11 3.97 25.61 -31.86
CA VAL A 11 4.40 25.80 -30.45
C VAL A 11 3.25 25.51 -29.49
N LEU A 12 2.01 25.87 -29.83
CA LEU A 12 0.83 25.53 -29.03
C LEU A 12 0.53 24.00 -29.07
N LEU A 13 0.77 23.34 -30.21
CA LEU A 13 0.65 21.87 -30.28
C LEU A 13 1.78 21.15 -29.53
N MET A 14 3.02 21.66 -29.53
CA MET A 14 4.11 21.10 -28.74
C MET A 14 3.95 21.38 -27.24
N GLY A 15 3.31 22.48 -26.84
CA GLY A 15 2.98 22.77 -25.45
C GLY A 15 1.79 21.95 -24.91
N ALA A 16 1.01 21.31 -25.78
CA ALA A 16 -0.05 20.36 -25.39
C ALA A 16 0.44 18.91 -25.28
N MET A 17 1.69 18.62 -25.63
CA MET A 17 2.30 17.32 -25.39
C MET A 17 2.91 17.30 -23.99
N THR A 18 2.28 16.48 -23.15
CA THR A 18 2.81 15.96 -21.89
C THR A 18 2.61 16.79 -20.61
N ALA A 19 1.41 17.25 -20.33
CA ALA A 19 0.97 17.05 -18.95
C ALA A 19 0.46 15.58 -18.89
N MET A 20 1.36 14.61 -18.82
CA MET A 20 0.94 13.28 -18.35
C MET A 20 0.34 13.52 -16.98
N ALA A 21 -0.95 13.23 -16.84
CA ALA A 21 -1.60 13.38 -15.57
C ALA A 21 -0.85 12.48 -14.60
N GLN A 22 -0.14 13.11 -13.67
CA GLN A 22 0.58 12.39 -12.62
C GLN A 22 -0.42 11.56 -11.83
N VAL A 23 -0.09 10.30 -11.55
CA VAL A 23 -0.96 9.41 -10.79
C VAL A 23 -1.20 9.99 -9.40
N LYS A 24 -2.46 10.07 -8.98
CA LYS A 24 -2.84 10.37 -7.60
C LYS A 24 -3.05 9.07 -6.85
N THR A 25 -2.35 8.92 -5.74
CA THR A 25 -2.51 7.78 -4.83
C THR A 25 -3.83 7.84 -4.09
N GLY A 26 -4.25 6.73 -3.48
CA GLY A 26 -5.50 6.66 -2.73
C GLY A 26 -5.63 7.71 -1.63
N ILE A 27 -4.52 8.08 -0.93
CA ILE A 27 -4.58 9.15 0.09
C ILE A 27 -4.87 10.52 -0.52
N GLU A 28 -4.35 10.82 -1.71
CA GLU A 28 -4.61 12.09 -2.38
C GLU A 28 -6.06 12.18 -2.85
N VAL A 29 -6.60 11.09 -3.41
CA VAL A 29 -8.01 11.00 -3.79
C VAL A 29 -8.91 11.11 -2.57
N LEU A 30 -8.60 10.42 -1.49
CA LEU A 30 -9.36 10.51 -0.23
C LEU A 30 -9.40 11.94 0.32
N ARG A 31 -8.26 12.66 0.26
CA ARG A 31 -8.17 14.07 0.67
C ARG A 31 -9.04 14.97 -0.23
N GLU A 32 -9.05 14.76 -1.54
CA GLU A 32 -9.91 15.50 -2.48
C GLU A 32 -11.41 15.28 -2.20
N HIS A 33 -11.77 14.08 -1.70
CA HIS A 33 -13.13 13.76 -1.24
C HIS A 33 -13.39 14.16 0.21
N ASN A 34 -12.52 15.00 0.80
CA ASN A 34 -12.67 15.50 2.17
C ASN A 34 -12.82 14.38 3.20
N PHE A 35 -12.12 13.26 3.01
CA PHE A 35 -12.09 12.09 3.91
C PHE A 35 -13.48 11.52 4.23
N ASP A 36 -14.40 11.59 3.29
CA ASP A 36 -15.84 11.31 3.46
C ASP A 36 -16.10 9.93 4.09
N VAL A 37 -15.39 8.89 3.67
CA VAL A 37 -15.55 7.51 4.17
C VAL A 37 -15.06 7.31 5.61
N LEU A 38 -14.32 8.27 6.18
CA LEU A 38 -13.76 8.23 7.54
C LEU A 38 -14.52 9.09 8.53
N GLN A 39 -15.44 9.95 8.07
CA GLN A 39 -16.13 10.92 8.92
C GLN A 39 -16.92 10.23 10.05
N GLY A 40 -16.77 10.77 11.26
CA GLY A 40 -17.47 10.31 12.46
C GLY A 40 -17.00 8.96 13.01
N LYS A 41 -15.91 8.39 12.48
CA LYS A 41 -15.36 7.09 12.88
C LYS A 41 -14.03 7.26 13.61
N ARG A 42 -13.77 6.36 14.56
CA ARG A 42 -12.42 6.18 15.13
C ARG A 42 -11.58 5.41 14.11
N VAL A 43 -10.51 6.04 13.63
CA VAL A 43 -9.68 5.54 12.54
C VAL A 43 -8.42 4.91 13.09
N GLY A 44 -8.16 3.65 12.71
CA GLY A 44 -6.84 3.01 12.82
C GLY A 44 -6.15 3.05 11.46
N LEU A 45 -4.85 3.37 11.42
CA LEU A 45 -4.07 3.39 10.19
C LEU A 45 -2.97 2.34 10.23
N CYS A 46 -3.00 1.38 9.31
CA CYS A 46 -1.89 0.48 9.03
C CYS A 46 -1.05 1.06 7.89
N THR A 47 0.19 1.41 8.21
CA THR A 47 1.11 2.05 7.27
C THR A 47 2.57 1.82 7.65
N ASN A 48 3.46 2.21 6.75
CA ASN A 48 4.91 2.27 6.96
C ASN A 48 5.47 3.53 6.25
N PRO A 49 6.80 3.75 6.16
CA PRO A 49 7.37 4.93 5.49
C PRO A 49 6.91 5.17 4.06
N THR A 50 6.40 4.16 3.36
CA THR A 50 5.92 4.29 1.99
C THR A 50 4.54 4.95 1.89
N GLY A 51 3.81 5.03 3.00
CA GLY A 51 2.51 5.71 3.09
C GLY A 51 2.68 7.22 3.05
N VAL A 52 2.89 7.78 1.87
CA VAL A 52 3.06 9.22 1.62
C VAL A 52 2.24 9.67 0.41
N ASP A 53 1.95 10.98 0.34
CA ASP A 53 1.47 11.62 -0.88
C ASP A 53 2.64 11.97 -1.82
N ARG A 54 2.36 12.54 -3.00
CA ARG A 54 3.38 12.94 -3.98
C ARG A 54 4.37 14.00 -3.47
N ASN A 55 4.03 14.73 -2.42
CA ASN A 55 4.89 15.71 -1.79
C ASN A 55 5.67 15.12 -0.62
N LEU A 56 5.66 13.80 -0.47
CA LEU A 56 6.31 13.02 0.59
C LEU A 56 5.75 13.34 1.99
N VAL A 57 4.53 13.87 2.08
CA VAL A 57 3.85 14.05 3.35
C VAL A 57 3.25 12.72 3.79
N SER A 58 3.60 12.28 5.00
CA SER A 58 3.13 11.01 5.56
C SER A 58 1.60 10.96 5.66
N THR A 59 1.01 9.82 5.28
CA THR A 59 -0.42 9.56 5.50
C THR A 59 -0.81 9.68 6.97
N ILE A 60 0.09 9.35 7.90
CA ILE A 60 -0.12 9.59 9.34
C ILE A 60 -0.40 11.07 9.58
N ASP A 61 0.48 11.93 9.06
CA ASP A 61 0.39 13.37 9.30
C ASP A 61 -0.83 13.98 8.58
N ILE A 62 -1.11 13.53 7.35
CA ILE A 62 -2.29 13.96 6.58
C ILE A 62 -3.58 13.66 7.34
N LEU A 63 -3.73 12.45 7.88
CA LEU A 63 -4.93 12.05 8.61
C LEU A 63 -5.00 12.70 10.01
N TRP A 64 -3.85 12.89 10.67
CA TRP A 64 -3.76 13.51 11.98
C TRP A 64 -4.12 15.01 11.95
N GLU A 65 -3.69 15.72 10.91
CA GLU A 65 -3.93 17.15 10.74
C GLU A 65 -5.32 17.48 10.17
N ALA A 66 -6.05 16.47 9.65
CA ALA A 66 -7.39 16.67 9.09
C ALA A 66 -8.45 16.83 10.20
N GLU A 67 -9.09 18.02 10.26
CA GLU A 67 -10.06 18.37 11.31
C GLU A 67 -11.26 17.41 11.41
N ASN A 68 -11.62 16.76 10.30
CA ASN A 68 -12.78 15.86 10.19
C ASN A 68 -12.41 14.37 10.26
N VAL A 69 -11.15 14.04 10.61
CA VAL A 69 -10.68 12.67 10.83
C VAL A 69 -10.30 12.47 12.29
N ASN A 70 -10.80 11.42 12.90
CA ASN A 70 -10.42 11.02 14.26
C ASN A 70 -9.44 9.84 14.21
N LEU A 71 -8.16 10.11 13.91
CA LEU A 71 -7.10 9.10 13.94
C LEU A 71 -6.76 8.77 15.39
N VAL A 72 -6.90 7.49 15.80
CA VAL A 72 -6.76 7.07 17.20
C VAL A 72 -5.64 6.05 17.44
N ALA A 73 -5.22 5.30 16.43
CA ALA A 73 -4.19 4.28 16.56
C ALA A 73 -3.43 4.06 15.25
N LEU A 74 -2.17 3.63 15.36
CA LEU A 74 -1.29 3.29 14.26
C LEU A 74 -0.91 1.80 14.35
N TYR A 75 -0.79 1.16 13.18
CA TYR A 75 -0.45 -0.25 13.05
C TYR A 75 0.73 -0.38 12.09
N GLY A 76 1.85 -0.93 12.56
CA GLY A 76 3.07 -1.09 11.77
C GLY A 76 3.27 -2.53 11.31
N PRO A 77 3.48 -2.79 10.01
CA PRO A 77 4.03 -4.06 9.56
C PRO A 77 5.52 -4.15 9.96
N GLU A 78 6.24 -5.07 9.35
CA GLU A 78 7.71 -5.11 9.42
C GLU A 78 8.32 -3.72 9.18
N HIS A 79 9.34 -3.34 9.92
CA HIS A 79 10.03 -2.05 9.93
C HIS A 79 9.26 -0.88 10.60
N GLY A 80 8.05 -1.11 11.10
CA GLY A 80 7.29 -0.10 11.86
C GLY A 80 6.68 1.02 11.02
N VAL A 81 5.89 1.89 11.67
CA VAL A 81 5.10 2.92 10.96
C VAL A 81 5.94 4.08 10.40
N ARG A 82 7.10 4.39 11.00
CA ARG A 82 8.00 5.47 10.55
C ARG A 82 9.40 4.97 10.12
N GLY A 83 9.59 3.64 9.99
CA GLY A 83 10.85 3.06 9.50
C GLY A 83 12.04 3.14 10.49
N ASN A 84 11.76 3.34 11.76
CA ASN A 84 12.77 3.46 12.81
C ASN A 84 13.13 2.12 13.48
N VAL A 85 12.64 1.00 12.95
CA VAL A 85 12.84 -0.34 13.49
C VAL A 85 13.67 -1.18 12.51
N HIS A 86 14.76 -1.79 13.03
CA HIS A 86 15.55 -2.72 12.22
C HIS A 86 14.80 -4.03 11.95
N ALA A 87 15.13 -4.67 10.82
CA ALA A 87 14.55 -5.96 10.47
C ALA A 87 14.77 -6.98 11.61
N GLY A 88 13.69 -7.63 12.05
CA GLY A 88 13.75 -8.64 13.11
C GLY A 88 13.68 -8.12 14.56
N ASP A 89 13.71 -6.81 14.78
CA ASP A 89 13.55 -6.24 16.11
C ASP A 89 12.09 -6.33 16.58
N HIS A 90 11.90 -6.75 17.85
CA HIS A 90 10.60 -6.74 18.49
C HIS A 90 10.24 -5.31 18.90
N VAL A 91 9.22 -4.76 18.29
CA VAL A 91 8.61 -3.50 18.73
C VAL A 91 7.56 -3.83 19.79
N GLU A 92 7.78 -3.40 21.02
CA GLU A 92 6.72 -3.29 22.01
C GLU A 92 5.79 -2.14 21.59
N ASN A 93 4.55 -2.12 22.13
CA ASN A 93 3.62 -1.04 21.86
C ASN A 93 4.26 0.30 22.26
N GLU A 94 4.55 1.11 21.29
CA GLU A 94 5.18 2.41 21.44
C GLU A 94 4.16 3.53 21.19
N VAL A 95 4.59 4.75 21.42
CA VAL A 95 3.80 5.95 21.13
C VAL A 95 4.51 6.73 20.02
N ASP A 96 3.78 7.11 19.00
CA ASP A 96 4.32 7.94 17.93
C ASP A 96 4.73 9.33 18.49
N PRO A 97 6.00 9.71 18.36
CA PRO A 97 6.52 10.92 19.02
C PRO A 97 5.90 12.22 18.52
N LYS A 98 5.36 12.22 17.29
CA LYS A 98 4.74 13.42 16.69
C LYS A 98 3.28 13.58 17.10
N THR A 99 2.51 12.48 17.07
CA THR A 99 1.06 12.51 17.28
C THR A 99 0.64 12.10 18.69
N GLY A 100 1.49 11.40 19.42
CA GLY A 100 1.15 10.80 20.71
C GLY A 100 0.24 9.58 20.62
N LEU A 101 -0.01 9.06 19.40
CA LEU A 101 -0.87 7.89 19.21
C LEU A 101 -0.14 6.59 19.54
N LYS A 102 -0.90 5.62 20.02
CA LYS A 102 -0.39 4.24 20.20
C LYS A 102 0.02 3.64 18.86
N MET A 103 1.17 2.99 18.83
CA MET A 103 1.66 2.20 17.71
C MET A 103 1.63 0.72 18.08
N TYR A 104 0.89 -0.06 17.31
CA TYR A 104 0.81 -1.51 17.44
C TYR A 104 1.69 -2.18 16.40
N SER A 105 2.55 -3.12 16.81
CA SER A 105 3.31 -3.94 15.87
C SER A 105 2.47 -5.11 15.37
N LEU A 106 2.40 -5.25 14.05
CA LEU A 106 1.83 -6.41 13.36
C LEU A 106 2.93 -7.32 12.79
N TYR A 107 4.10 -7.34 13.42
CA TYR A 107 5.23 -8.17 13.05
C TYR A 107 5.75 -9.00 14.23
N GLY A 108 6.19 -10.21 13.97
CA GLY A 108 6.72 -11.11 14.97
C GLY A 108 5.64 -11.90 15.72
N LYS A 109 5.40 -11.61 16.98
CA LYS A 109 4.43 -12.38 17.80
C LYS A 109 2.98 -12.20 17.38
N THR A 110 2.64 -11.05 16.84
CA THR A 110 1.27 -10.67 16.47
C THR A 110 1.25 -10.20 15.03
N SER A 111 0.81 -11.01 14.10
CA SER A 111 0.66 -10.65 12.69
C SER A 111 -0.76 -10.22 12.32
N LYS A 112 -1.75 -10.52 13.15
CA LYS A 112 -3.16 -10.12 13.01
C LYS A 112 -3.58 -9.27 14.20
N PRO A 113 -4.25 -8.12 14.01
CA PRO A 113 -4.74 -7.32 15.13
C PRO A 113 -5.62 -8.14 16.10
N THR A 114 -5.40 -7.93 17.40
CA THR A 114 -6.19 -8.55 18.46
C THR A 114 -7.53 -7.82 18.67
N GLN A 115 -8.44 -8.44 19.39
CA GLN A 115 -9.71 -7.80 19.76
C GLN A 115 -9.48 -6.45 20.46
N GLU A 116 -8.56 -6.38 21.42
CA GLU A 116 -8.25 -5.14 22.13
C GLU A 116 -7.83 -4.01 21.17
N MET A 117 -6.99 -4.33 20.20
CA MET A 117 -6.57 -3.36 19.17
C MET A 117 -7.74 -2.91 18.29
N MET A 118 -8.63 -3.84 17.94
CA MET A 118 -9.78 -3.56 17.07
C MET A 118 -10.94 -2.87 17.79
N ASP A 119 -11.06 -3.01 19.11
CA ASP A 119 -12.09 -2.33 19.92
C ASP A 119 -11.86 -0.81 20.01
N GLU A 120 -10.63 -0.35 19.80
CA GLU A 120 -10.28 1.07 19.78
C GLU A 120 -10.74 1.80 18.52
N ILE A 121 -11.03 1.09 17.43
CA ILE A 121 -11.32 1.65 16.11
C ILE A 121 -12.70 1.24 15.59
N ASP A 122 -13.23 2.00 14.66
CA ASP A 122 -14.45 1.69 13.89
C ASP A 122 -14.10 1.32 12.43
N VAL A 123 -12.99 1.88 11.93
CA VAL A 123 -12.47 1.63 10.58
C VAL A 123 -10.95 1.45 10.62
N MET A 124 -10.47 0.44 9.90
CA MET A 124 -9.07 0.24 9.61
C MET A 124 -8.76 0.82 8.24
N VAL A 125 -7.73 1.65 8.14
CA VAL A 125 -7.18 2.16 6.89
C VAL A 125 -5.87 1.44 6.60
N TYR A 126 -5.65 1.02 5.37
CA TYR A 126 -4.40 0.42 4.89
C TYR A 126 -3.78 1.32 3.82
N ASP A 127 -2.52 1.73 4.01
CA ASP A 127 -1.76 2.53 3.06
C ASP A 127 -0.28 2.15 3.07
N ILE A 128 0.09 1.19 2.22
CA ILE A 128 1.45 0.66 2.10
C ILE A 128 1.74 0.38 0.62
N GLN A 129 2.92 0.78 0.15
CA GLN A 129 3.43 0.44 -1.19
C GLN A 129 3.93 -1.01 -1.20
N ASP A 130 3.34 -1.83 -2.05
CA ASP A 130 3.81 -3.18 -2.33
C ASP A 130 4.81 -3.21 -3.50
N ASN A 131 5.54 -4.32 -3.68
CA ASN A 131 6.50 -4.50 -4.78
C ASN A 131 5.98 -5.35 -5.94
N GLY A 132 4.77 -5.90 -5.86
CA GLY A 132 4.14 -6.69 -6.93
C GLY A 132 4.46 -8.17 -6.93
N CYS A 133 5.22 -8.68 -5.95
CA CYS A 133 5.57 -10.10 -5.81
C CYS A 133 4.93 -10.73 -4.58
N ARG A 134 4.33 -11.94 -4.75
CA ARG A 134 3.58 -12.64 -3.69
C ARG A 134 4.38 -12.86 -2.40
N SER A 135 5.68 -13.08 -2.49
CA SER A 135 6.53 -13.31 -1.32
C SER A 135 6.87 -12.04 -0.53
N TYR A 136 6.52 -10.87 -1.04
CA TYR A 136 6.68 -9.60 -0.33
C TYR A 136 5.50 -9.40 0.61
N THR A 137 5.77 -9.35 1.92
CA THR A 137 4.76 -9.69 2.93
C THR A 137 3.73 -8.61 3.27
N TYR A 138 3.80 -7.43 2.66
CA TYR A 138 2.80 -6.39 2.92
C TYR A 138 1.39 -6.77 2.47
N ILE A 139 1.27 -7.54 1.38
CA ILE A 139 -0.02 -8.09 1.00
C ILE A 139 -0.54 -9.12 2.01
N SER A 140 0.35 -9.84 2.69
CA SER A 140 -0.04 -10.75 3.77
C SER A 140 -0.54 -9.99 5.01
N THR A 141 0.08 -8.84 5.32
CA THR A 141 -0.44 -7.91 6.33
C THR A 141 -1.85 -7.44 5.96
N LEU A 142 -2.07 -7.03 4.69
CA LEU A 142 -3.42 -6.67 4.19
C LEU A 142 -4.43 -7.79 4.43
N GLY A 143 -4.07 -9.04 4.12
CA GLY A 143 -4.93 -10.18 4.37
C GLY A 143 -5.24 -10.40 5.86
N LYS A 144 -4.25 -10.22 6.74
CA LYS A 144 -4.48 -10.29 8.19
C LYS A 144 -5.39 -9.18 8.71
N LEU A 145 -5.33 -7.99 8.12
CA LEU A 145 -6.28 -6.93 8.40
C LEU A 145 -7.69 -7.28 7.92
N MET A 146 -7.84 -7.87 6.73
CA MET A 146 -9.13 -8.34 6.22
C MET A 146 -9.74 -9.39 7.16
N GLU A 147 -8.95 -10.38 7.59
CA GLU A 147 -9.37 -11.39 8.56
C GLU A 147 -9.85 -10.75 9.88
N ALA A 148 -9.09 -9.80 10.42
CA ALA A 148 -9.45 -9.11 11.66
C ALA A 148 -10.72 -8.25 11.49
N CYS A 149 -10.84 -7.52 10.37
CA CYS A 149 -12.02 -6.71 10.09
C CYS A 149 -13.30 -7.57 9.97
N ILE A 150 -13.20 -8.75 9.36
CA ILE A 150 -14.31 -9.72 9.30
C ILE A 150 -14.66 -10.21 10.71
N GLU A 151 -13.66 -10.68 11.47
CA GLU A 151 -13.84 -11.27 12.79
C GLU A 151 -14.46 -10.30 13.80
N TYR A 152 -14.00 -9.04 13.79
CA TYR A 152 -14.45 -8.02 14.74
C TYR A 152 -15.47 -7.04 14.16
N ASN A 153 -16.04 -7.36 12.97
CA ASN A 153 -17.07 -6.56 12.31
C ASN A 153 -16.67 -5.07 12.13
N LYS A 154 -15.47 -4.84 11.61
CA LYS A 154 -14.95 -3.50 11.31
C LYS A 154 -14.88 -3.27 9.80
N GLN A 155 -14.97 -2.00 9.39
CA GLN A 155 -14.73 -1.60 8.01
C GLN A 155 -13.23 -1.59 7.72
N LEU A 156 -12.85 -2.01 6.51
CA LEU A 156 -11.51 -1.83 5.95
C LEU A 156 -11.56 -0.84 4.78
N VAL A 157 -10.70 0.18 4.83
CA VAL A 157 -10.48 1.13 3.74
C VAL A 157 -9.06 0.93 3.22
N VAL A 158 -8.92 0.59 1.95
CA VAL A 158 -7.61 0.45 1.28
C VAL A 158 -7.36 1.68 0.43
N LEU A 159 -6.29 2.40 0.71
CA LEU A 159 -5.81 3.52 -0.10
C LEU A 159 -4.89 2.94 -1.17
N ASP A 160 -5.37 2.92 -2.41
CA ASP A 160 -4.69 2.18 -3.47
C ASP A 160 -3.41 2.86 -3.94
N ARG A 161 -2.43 2.03 -4.35
CA ARG A 161 -1.10 2.44 -4.82
C ARG A 161 -0.71 1.66 -6.08
N PRO A 162 0.17 2.24 -6.95
CA PRO A 162 0.61 1.55 -8.16
C PRO A 162 1.32 0.24 -7.86
N ASN A 163 1.13 -0.74 -8.73
CA ASN A 163 2.03 -1.88 -8.76
C ASN A 163 3.30 -1.48 -9.55
N PRO A 164 4.51 -1.54 -8.97
CA PRO A 164 5.73 -1.11 -9.64
C PRO A 164 6.12 -2.00 -10.84
N LEU A 165 5.58 -3.20 -10.91
CA LEU A 165 5.75 -4.13 -12.04
C LEU A 165 4.70 -3.90 -13.14
N GLY A 166 3.82 -2.90 -12.99
CA GLY A 166 2.64 -2.69 -13.81
C GLY A 166 1.52 -3.67 -13.50
N GLY A 167 0.43 -3.58 -14.27
CA GLY A 167 -0.76 -4.41 -14.09
C GLY A 167 -0.96 -5.48 -15.16
N GLU A 168 -0.09 -5.56 -16.18
CA GLU A 168 -0.24 -6.49 -17.30
C GLU A 168 0.51 -7.80 -17.10
N LYS A 169 1.60 -7.79 -16.33
CA LYS A 169 2.44 -8.98 -16.10
C LYS A 169 1.86 -9.86 -15.02
N ILE A 170 1.59 -11.10 -15.38
CA ILE A 170 1.17 -12.17 -14.47
C ILE A 170 2.08 -13.36 -14.74
N GLU A 171 2.96 -13.71 -13.79
CA GLU A 171 4.01 -14.70 -13.99
C GLU A 171 4.21 -15.58 -12.76
N GLY A 172 4.74 -16.78 -12.98
CA GLY A 172 5.05 -17.75 -11.95
C GLY A 172 3.86 -18.57 -11.48
N ASN A 173 4.15 -19.57 -10.67
CA ASN A 173 3.16 -20.51 -10.17
C ASN A 173 2.28 -19.87 -9.07
N VAL A 174 1.05 -20.34 -8.95
CA VAL A 174 0.22 -20.12 -7.76
C VAL A 174 0.74 -20.98 -6.61
N VAL A 175 0.46 -20.56 -5.36
CA VAL A 175 0.81 -21.38 -4.20
C VAL A 175 -0.07 -22.63 -4.18
N GLU A 176 0.55 -23.79 -3.93
CA GLU A 176 -0.15 -25.06 -3.84
C GLU A 176 -0.74 -25.30 -2.45
N ASP A 177 -1.75 -26.16 -2.38
CA ASP A 177 -2.37 -26.52 -1.12
C ASP A 177 -1.33 -27.20 -0.20
N GLY A 178 -1.29 -26.77 1.07
CA GLY A 178 -0.31 -27.22 2.06
C GLY A 178 0.99 -26.39 2.14
N TYR A 179 1.21 -25.47 1.19
CA TYR A 179 2.38 -24.58 1.17
C TYR A 179 2.06 -23.12 1.48
N LYS A 180 0.82 -22.83 1.93
CA LYS A 180 0.44 -21.49 2.38
C LYS A 180 1.21 -21.11 3.65
N SER A 181 1.79 -19.91 3.66
CA SER A 181 2.51 -19.34 4.79
C SER A 181 2.35 -17.82 4.80
N PHE A 182 2.96 -17.11 5.75
CA PHE A 182 2.92 -15.65 5.76
C PHE A 182 3.59 -15.04 4.52
N VAL A 183 4.64 -15.65 3.97
CA VAL A 183 5.30 -15.23 2.71
C VAL A 183 4.57 -15.69 1.44
N SER A 184 3.50 -16.46 1.56
CA SER A 184 2.69 -16.98 0.45
C SER A 184 1.26 -17.29 0.93
N GLN A 185 0.58 -16.28 1.44
CA GLN A 185 -0.74 -16.45 2.07
C GLN A 185 -1.84 -16.80 1.07
N PHE A 186 -1.78 -16.26 -0.15
CA PHE A 186 -2.86 -16.33 -1.13
C PHE A 186 -2.51 -17.20 -2.33
N ARG A 187 -3.54 -17.83 -2.91
CA ARG A 187 -3.42 -18.61 -4.14
C ARG A 187 -3.42 -17.71 -5.37
N ILE A 188 -2.40 -16.88 -5.48
CA ILE A 188 -2.16 -15.98 -6.61
C ILE A 188 -0.82 -16.30 -7.27
N PRO A 189 -0.57 -15.92 -8.53
CA PRO A 189 0.73 -16.04 -9.20
C PRO A 189 1.85 -15.34 -8.42
N TYR A 190 3.11 -15.67 -8.68
CA TYR A 190 4.23 -15.06 -7.99
C TYR A 190 4.34 -13.56 -8.29
N VAL A 191 4.29 -13.17 -9.57
CA VAL A 191 4.02 -11.80 -10.03
C VAL A 191 2.53 -11.73 -10.34
N TYR A 192 1.77 -11.01 -9.55
CA TYR A 192 0.31 -11.13 -9.57
C TYR A 192 -0.42 -10.02 -10.34
N GLY A 193 0.28 -8.95 -10.77
CA GLY A 193 -0.23 -7.93 -11.69
C GLY A 193 -1.43 -7.12 -11.20
N GLN A 194 -1.64 -7.03 -9.89
CA GLN A 194 -2.72 -6.26 -9.29
C GLN A 194 -2.15 -5.17 -8.39
N THR A 195 -2.91 -4.07 -8.22
CA THR A 195 -2.64 -3.11 -7.15
C THR A 195 -3.10 -3.68 -5.79
N PRO A 196 -2.64 -3.15 -4.65
CA PRO A 196 -3.15 -3.57 -3.34
C PRO A 196 -4.68 -3.48 -3.22
N GLY A 197 -5.29 -2.43 -3.80
CA GLY A 197 -6.74 -2.28 -3.82
C GLY A 197 -7.45 -3.32 -4.69
N GLU A 198 -6.93 -3.61 -5.87
CA GLU A 198 -7.44 -4.66 -6.74
C GLU A 198 -7.30 -6.05 -6.11
N LEU A 199 -6.16 -6.32 -5.46
CA LEU A 199 -5.94 -7.56 -4.73
C LEU A 199 -6.92 -7.71 -3.57
N ALA A 200 -7.15 -6.66 -2.79
CA ALA A 200 -8.14 -6.69 -1.71
C ALA A 200 -9.55 -7.01 -2.22
N LEU A 201 -9.97 -6.41 -3.35
CA LEU A 201 -11.26 -6.72 -3.97
C LEU A 201 -11.34 -8.19 -4.43
N TYR A 202 -10.27 -8.68 -5.06
CA TYR A 202 -10.18 -10.08 -5.51
C TYR A 202 -10.28 -11.04 -4.32
N LEU A 203 -9.48 -10.85 -3.27
CA LEU A 203 -9.48 -11.68 -2.07
C LEU A 203 -10.83 -11.64 -1.34
N ASN A 204 -11.46 -10.45 -1.27
CA ASN A 204 -12.78 -10.36 -0.66
C ASN A 204 -13.81 -11.20 -1.41
N ALA A 205 -13.75 -11.22 -2.75
CA ALA A 205 -14.67 -11.99 -3.55
C ALA A 205 -14.40 -13.51 -3.52
N THR A 206 -13.13 -13.93 -3.46
CA THR A 206 -12.71 -15.33 -3.60
C THR A 206 -12.45 -16.03 -2.25
N ASP A 207 -11.54 -15.48 -1.44
CA ASP A 207 -11.09 -16.10 -0.20
C ASP A 207 -11.99 -15.78 1.00
N TYR A 208 -12.65 -14.61 0.97
CA TYR A 208 -13.47 -14.12 2.09
C TYR A 208 -14.98 -14.08 1.80
N GLU A 209 -15.43 -14.56 0.64
CA GLU A 209 -16.86 -14.71 0.28
C GLU A 209 -17.67 -13.40 0.41
N GLY A 210 -17.05 -12.25 0.19
CA GLY A 210 -17.68 -10.93 0.33
C GLY A 210 -17.91 -10.46 1.77
N LYS A 211 -17.34 -11.15 2.77
CA LYS A 211 -17.59 -10.85 4.20
C LYS A 211 -16.90 -9.62 4.73
N CYS A 212 -15.80 -9.17 4.09
CA CYS A 212 -15.11 -7.96 4.50
C CYS A 212 -15.90 -6.72 4.08
N GLN A 213 -16.20 -5.83 5.02
CA GLN A 213 -16.77 -4.52 4.73
C GLN A 213 -15.68 -3.62 4.11
N LEU A 214 -15.33 -3.93 2.86
CA LEU A 214 -14.21 -3.35 2.14
C LEU A 214 -14.62 -2.12 1.34
N HIS A 215 -13.85 -1.03 1.47
CA HIS A 215 -13.89 0.12 0.59
C HIS A 215 -12.49 0.37 0.02
N VAL A 216 -12.37 0.49 -1.31
CA VAL A 216 -11.11 0.83 -1.97
C VAL A 216 -11.19 2.24 -2.51
N VAL A 217 -10.33 3.11 -1.99
CA VAL A 217 -10.12 4.45 -2.56
C VAL A 217 -9.13 4.28 -3.72
N LYS A 218 -9.68 4.25 -4.92
CA LYS A 218 -8.89 4.02 -6.14
C LYS A 218 -7.97 5.19 -6.44
N MET A 219 -6.86 4.89 -7.07
CA MET A 219 -5.99 5.90 -7.68
C MET A 219 -6.71 6.65 -8.80
N ASP A 220 -6.29 7.88 -9.07
CA ASP A 220 -6.66 8.62 -10.28
C ASP A 220 -5.47 8.67 -11.24
N GLY A 221 -5.71 8.42 -12.54
CA GLY A 221 -4.72 8.52 -13.61
C GLY A 221 -3.79 7.30 -13.76
N TRP A 222 -3.83 6.29 -12.89
CA TRP A 222 -3.04 5.07 -13.07
C TRP A 222 -3.64 4.17 -14.16
N ARG A 223 -2.75 3.59 -14.97
CA ARG A 223 -3.10 2.58 -15.99
C ARG A 223 -2.22 1.35 -15.83
N ARG A 224 -2.72 0.21 -16.23
CA ARG A 224 -2.05 -1.10 -16.09
C ARG A 224 -0.74 -1.23 -16.88
N ASP A 225 -0.62 -0.48 -17.97
CA ASP A 225 0.56 -0.45 -18.85
C ASP A 225 1.68 0.47 -18.36
N MET A 226 1.45 1.23 -17.28
CA MET A 226 2.44 2.14 -16.72
C MET A 226 3.58 1.40 -16.02
N THR A 227 4.80 1.85 -16.29
CA THR A 227 5.98 1.61 -15.44
C THR A 227 5.94 2.54 -14.23
N TRP A 228 6.80 2.29 -13.22
CA TRP A 228 6.87 3.17 -12.05
C TRP A 228 7.17 4.63 -12.42
N ASP A 229 8.16 4.85 -13.29
CA ASP A 229 8.58 6.21 -13.70
C ASP A 229 7.45 6.99 -14.39
N GLU A 230 6.59 6.31 -15.12
CA GLU A 230 5.43 6.94 -15.77
C GLU A 230 4.35 7.39 -14.80
N THR A 231 4.37 6.89 -13.56
CA THR A 231 3.45 7.38 -12.51
C THR A 231 3.79 8.79 -12.03
N GLY A 232 5.05 9.20 -12.18
CA GLY A 232 5.57 10.47 -11.66
C GLY A 232 5.66 10.52 -10.13
N LEU A 233 5.62 9.37 -9.46
CA LEU A 233 5.75 9.24 -8.00
C LEU A 233 7.21 8.94 -7.64
N GLU A 234 7.69 9.55 -6.55
CA GLU A 234 8.98 9.20 -5.96
C GLU A 234 8.93 7.82 -5.31
N TRP A 235 10.01 7.04 -5.46
CA TRP A 235 10.15 5.76 -4.78
C TRP A 235 10.58 5.99 -3.34
N ILE A 236 9.80 5.47 -2.40
CA ILE A 236 10.18 5.44 -0.98
C ILE A 236 10.68 4.04 -0.66
N VAL A 237 11.81 3.98 0.04
CA VAL A 237 12.43 2.70 0.44
C VAL A 237 11.41 1.86 1.22
N ALA A 238 10.90 0.82 0.56
CA ALA A 238 9.88 -0.05 1.13
C ALA A 238 10.49 -1.09 2.10
N SER A 239 11.75 -1.45 1.85
CA SER A 239 12.56 -2.37 2.64
C SER A 239 14.03 -1.99 2.42
N PRO A 240 14.95 -2.26 3.36
CA PRO A 240 16.37 -1.90 3.23
C PRO A 240 17.04 -2.36 1.94
N HIS A 241 16.55 -3.44 1.33
CA HIS A 241 17.11 -4.02 0.11
C HIS A 241 16.29 -3.71 -1.15
N VAL A 242 15.26 -2.86 -1.06
CA VAL A 242 14.47 -2.35 -2.19
C VAL A 242 14.59 -0.82 -2.24
N PRO A 243 15.80 -0.28 -2.49
CA PRO A 243 16.08 1.15 -2.35
C PRO A 243 15.51 2.00 -3.50
N HIS A 244 15.15 1.41 -4.63
CA HIS A 244 14.61 2.09 -5.82
C HIS A 244 13.65 1.16 -6.58
N ALA A 245 12.82 1.72 -7.45
CA ALA A 245 11.76 0.97 -8.14
C ALA A 245 12.27 -0.20 -8.99
N GLU A 246 13.43 -0.07 -9.63
CA GLU A 246 14.04 -1.16 -10.40
C GLU A 246 14.40 -2.36 -9.50
N ALA A 247 14.70 -2.14 -8.22
CA ALA A 247 14.92 -3.23 -7.29
C ALA A 247 13.67 -4.12 -7.13
N ALA A 248 12.46 -3.55 -7.20
CA ALA A 248 11.22 -4.33 -7.22
C ALA A 248 11.13 -5.24 -8.47
N VAL A 249 11.60 -4.76 -9.62
CA VAL A 249 11.68 -5.58 -10.85
C VAL A 249 12.64 -6.74 -10.65
N PHE A 250 13.83 -6.49 -10.10
CA PHE A 250 14.81 -7.56 -9.84
C PHE A 250 14.32 -8.53 -8.75
N TYR A 251 13.56 -8.06 -7.77
CA TYR A 251 13.00 -8.92 -6.74
C TYR A 251 12.10 -10.03 -7.32
N SER A 252 11.45 -9.79 -8.45
CA SER A 252 10.65 -10.81 -9.15
C SER A 252 11.45 -12.06 -9.54
N VAL A 253 12.78 -11.92 -9.68
CA VAL A 253 13.71 -13.00 -9.99
C VAL A 253 14.52 -13.43 -8.76
N THR A 254 14.94 -12.48 -7.93
CA THR A 254 15.86 -12.73 -6.80
C THR A 254 15.13 -13.12 -5.51
N GLY A 255 13.85 -12.78 -5.37
CA GLY A 255 13.07 -13.02 -4.16
C GLY A 255 13.07 -14.46 -3.68
N ILE A 256 13.15 -15.42 -4.60
CA ILE A 256 13.24 -16.86 -4.27
C ILE A 256 14.54 -17.20 -3.52
N PHE A 257 15.62 -16.44 -3.69
CA PHE A 257 16.90 -16.74 -3.05
C PHE A 257 16.92 -16.47 -1.55
N GLY A 258 15.95 -15.68 -1.02
CA GLY A 258 15.77 -15.47 0.40
C GLY A 258 15.52 -16.74 1.18
N GLU A 259 14.92 -17.74 0.53
CA GLU A 259 14.67 -19.07 1.13
C GLU A 259 15.93 -19.86 1.43
N PHE A 260 17.09 -19.49 0.87
CA PHE A 260 18.35 -20.15 1.17
C PHE A 260 18.97 -19.78 2.53
N GLY A 261 18.37 -18.81 3.25
CA GLY A 261 18.69 -18.49 4.65
C GLY A 261 20.03 -17.80 4.90
N TYR A 262 20.84 -17.56 3.87
CA TYR A 262 22.13 -16.85 3.95
C TYR A 262 22.30 -15.77 2.87
N VAL A 263 21.23 -15.52 2.13
CA VAL A 263 21.16 -14.42 1.16
C VAL A 263 20.10 -13.46 1.64
N ASN A 264 20.49 -12.21 1.86
CA ASN A 264 19.54 -11.15 2.21
C ASN A 264 19.12 -10.44 0.92
N ILE A 265 17.85 -10.45 0.60
CA ILE A 265 17.31 -10.00 -0.69
C ILE A 265 16.17 -8.97 -0.58
N GLY A 266 15.97 -8.36 0.53
CA GLY A 266 15.01 -7.28 0.63
C GLY A 266 13.84 -7.46 1.57
#